data_78eadf308903c65b4fa3d7239a7594b1
#
_entry.id   78eadf308903c65b4fa3d7239a7594b1
#
_cell.length_a   1.000
_cell.length_b   1.000
_cell.length_c   1.000
_cell.angle_alpha   90.00
_cell.angle_beta   90.00
_cell.angle_gamma   90.00
#
_symmetry.space_group_name_H-M   'P 1'
#
loop_
_entity.id
_entity.type
_entity.pdbx_description
1 polymer ?
#
loop_
_entity_poly.entity_id
_entity_poly.type
_entity_poly.pdbx_seq_one_letter_code
_entity_poly.pdbx_strand_id
1 'polypeptide(L)'
;MRKNSLIRLAVAATAVAVLASTTLPANAAIKPAAKATVGDDCTAASVGKVAKGRGVDGSDLTGLVVTTGSYKGMNKWWYKDVKPLNKIDWTVPANPGGYSLTSNAVSDTLKAEGLLGEYTSTFKPGAGGSVGLGAFQEIKGKPEAALITGIAMTGGLYSNKSPLNLLASTPIAKVLREYDAIVVPASSKYRTLKQLMDDLKAKPNSVAIAGGSKGGIDHQVIGLLAQTAEIDPTKLNYVVFSGGPEVITSVLSGSTQVGISGSSEFNAFVSSGKLRVLGVSSAKPLAGFKGKTFVQQCYDLVYGNWRGVMAPADISKADYTNFIKVMDIMHVSPSWKEHLKKNNWDNEFAAGTAFKTFLEKHIPEINKVMKGLGI
;
A
#
# COMPACT_ATOMS: atom_id res chain seq x y z
N MET A 1 72.12 -26.83 22.20
CA MET A 1 72.30 -27.09 20.75
C MET A 1 70.94 -27.16 20.10
N ARG A 2 70.78 -26.56 18.97
CA ARG A 2 69.70 -26.39 17.99
C ARG A 2 68.81 -25.13 18.18
N LYS A 3 69.17 -24.16 17.36
CA LYS A 3 68.39 -22.96 16.99
C LYS A 3 67.18 -23.37 16.18
N ASN A 4 65.98 -22.86 16.49
CA ASN A 4 64.89 -22.86 15.57
C ASN A 4 64.50 -21.42 15.23
N SER A 5 64.71 -21.12 13.98
CA SER A 5 64.45 -19.87 13.29
C SER A 5 62.94 -19.66 13.11
N LEU A 6 62.43 -18.55 13.62
CA LEU A 6 61.05 -18.11 13.36
C LEU A 6 61.02 -17.33 12.06
N ILE A 7 60.42 -17.91 11.04
CA ILE A 7 60.08 -17.23 9.79
C ILE A 7 58.80 -16.43 10.04
N ARG A 8 58.93 -15.09 10.03
CA ARG A 8 57.76 -14.20 9.99
C ARG A 8 57.25 -14.11 8.55
N LEU A 9 56.12 -14.69 8.27
CA LEU A 9 55.38 -14.42 7.02
C LEU A 9 54.58 -13.12 7.18
N ALA A 10 55.00 -12.11 6.44
CA ALA A 10 54.20 -10.89 6.26
C ALA A 10 53.11 -11.18 5.24
N VAL A 11 51.88 -11.23 5.70
CA VAL A 11 50.69 -11.27 4.80
C VAL A 11 50.35 -9.83 4.44
N ALA A 12 50.69 -9.43 3.23
CA ALA A 12 50.22 -8.19 2.64
C ALA A 12 48.73 -8.35 2.30
N ALA A 13 47.88 -7.70 3.06
CA ALA A 13 46.46 -7.58 2.73
C ALA A 13 46.29 -6.56 1.60
N THR A 14 46.18 -7.02 0.38
CA THR A 14 45.69 -6.23 -0.76
C THR A 14 44.19 -6.08 -0.61
N ALA A 15 43.74 -4.90 -0.16
CA ALA A 15 42.34 -4.51 -0.21
C ALA A 15 41.98 -4.30 -1.67
N VAL A 16 41.32 -5.29 -2.26
CA VAL A 16 40.62 -5.12 -3.54
C VAL A 16 39.34 -4.36 -3.24
N ALA A 17 39.33 -3.07 -3.53
CA ALA A 17 38.13 -2.26 -3.57
C ALA A 17 37.28 -2.78 -4.76
N VAL A 18 36.27 -3.63 -4.47
CA VAL A 18 35.21 -3.95 -5.42
C VAL A 18 34.38 -2.70 -5.55
N LEU A 19 34.67 -1.88 -6.54
CA LEU A 19 33.76 -0.90 -7.07
C LEU A 19 32.60 -1.71 -7.67
N ALA A 20 31.53 -1.88 -6.89
CA ALA A 20 30.25 -2.33 -7.43
C ALA A 20 29.78 -1.23 -8.39
N SER A 21 30.11 -1.38 -9.67
CA SER A 21 29.47 -0.66 -10.75
C SER A 21 28.03 -1.13 -10.79
N THR A 22 27.14 -0.38 -10.12
CA THR A 22 25.70 -0.49 -10.37
C THR A 22 25.48 -0.06 -11.81
N THR A 23 25.46 -1.02 -12.72
CA THR A 23 24.97 -0.80 -14.08
C THR A 23 23.48 -0.43 -13.95
N LEU A 24 23.23 0.88 -14.00
CA LEU A 24 21.89 1.41 -14.18
C LEU A 24 21.29 0.77 -15.45
N PRO A 25 19.97 0.44 -15.45
CA PRO A 25 19.34 -0.05 -16.65
C PRO A 25 19.53 1.00 -17.75
N ALA A 26 20.27 0.62 -18.79
CA ALA A 26 20.38 1.41 -20.00
C ALA A 26 18.98 1.57 -20.60
N ASN A 27 18.58 2.83 -20.88
CA ASN A 27 17.36 3.27 -21.55
C ASN A 27 16.16 3.70 -20.69
N ALA A 28 16.36 4.56 -19.69
CA ALA A 28 15.33 5.55 -19.42
C ALA A 28 15.44 6.61 -20.56
N ALA A 29 14.45 6.70 -21.41
CA ALA A 29 14.47 7.66 -22.51
C ALA A 29 14.52 9.08 -21.96
N ILE A 30 15.58 9.84 -22.33
CA ILE A 30 15.71 11.25 -22.00
C ILE A 30 14.47 12.00 -22.51
N LYS A 31 13.73 12.65 -21.62
CA LYS A 31 12.51 13.37 -21.98
C LYS A 31 12.74 14.88 -22.11
N PRO A 32 12.23 15.51 -23.17
CA PRO A 32 12.25 16.96 -23.29
C PRO A 32 11.29 17.60 -22.27
N ALA A 33 11.52 18.87 -21.91
CA ALA A 33 10.74 19.61 -20.92
C ALA A 33 9.22 19.53 -21.12
N ALA A 34 8.75 19.58 -22.37
CA ALA A 34 7.32 19.50 -22.69
C ALA A 34 6.63 18.17 -22.37
N LYS A 35 7.41 17.09 -22.15
CA LYS A 35 6.92 15.74 -21.81
C LYS A 35 7.47 15.22 -20.48
N ALA A 36 8.17 16.06 -19.72
CA ALA A 36 8.79 15.69 -18.48
C ALA A 36 7.77 15.33 -17.39
N THR A 37 8.11 14.35 -16.58
CA THR A 37 7.48 14.06 -15.29
C THR A 37 8.58 14.00 -14.23
N VAL A 38 8.24 14.12 -12.94
CA VAL A 38 9.22 14.06 -11.87
C VAL A 38 10.01 12.74 -11.95
N GLY A 39 11.32 12.79 -11.70
CA GLY A 39 12.19 11.62 -11.77
C GLY A 39 12.66 11.20 -13.18
N ASP A 40 12.08 11.76 -14.25
CA ASP A 40 12.55 11.49 -15.61
C ASP A 40 13.99 12.01 -15.83
N ASP A 41 14.75 11.29 -16.65
CA ASP A 41 16.08 11.72 -17.04
C ASP A 41 16.04 13.00 -17.88
N CYS A 42 16.97 13.93 -17.64
CA CYS A 42 17.21 15.08 -18.48
C CYS A 42 18.68 15.13 -18.93
N THR A 43 18.96 15.85 -20.01
CA THR A 43 20.34 16.04 -20.47
C THR A 43 21.10 17.00 -19.55
N ALA A 44 22.43 16.95 -19.51
CA ALA A 44 23.25 17.96 -18.83
C ALA A 44 22.92 19.39 -19.34
N ALA A 45 22.62 19.54 -20.63
CA ALA A 45 22.18 20.80 -21.23
C ALA A 45 20.77 21.26 -20.80
N SER A 46 20.00 20.39 -20.14
CA SER A 46 18.69 20.71 -19.57
C SER A 46 18.74 21.14 -18.12
N VAL A 47 19.91 20.99 -17.46
CA VAL A 47 20.09 21.48 -16.07
C VAL A 47 19.90 23.01 -16.05
N GLY A 48 19.06 23.47 -15.13
CA GLY A 48 18.62 24.87 -15.04
C GLY A 48 17.43 25.25 -15.92
N LYS A 49 17.01 24.42 -16.92
CA LYS A 49 15.79 24.67 -17.70
C LYS A 49 14.54 24.29 -16.91
N VAL A 50 13.44 24.96 -17.24
CA VAL A 50 12.15 24.78 -16.58
C VAL A 50 11.16 24.08 -17.49
N ALA A 51 10.50 23.04 -16.96
CA ALA A 51 9.37 22.35 -17.57
C ALA A 51 8.07 22.87 -16.92
N LYS A 52 7.42 23.82 -17.59
CA LYS A 52 6.26 24.55 -17.09
C LYS A 52 5.06 23.64 -16.83
N GLY A 53 4.47 23.76 -15.62
CA GLY A 53 3.24 23.07 -15.24
C GLY A 53 3.33 21.54 -15.29
N ARG A 54 4.51 20.95 -15.16
CA ARG A 54 4.74 19.50 -15.33
C ARG A 54 4.74 18.71 -14.02
N GLY A 55 4.74 19.39 -12.88
CA GLY A 55 4.52 18.75 -11.58
C GLY A 55 3.07 18.28 -11.42
N VAL A 56 2.86 17.29 -10.54
CA VAL A 56 1.56 16.66 -10.31
C VAL A 56 0.48 17.64 -9.82
N ASP A 57 0.89 18.72 -9.17
CA ASP A 57 0.04 19.82 -8.70
C ASP A 57 -0.05 20.99 -9.70
N GLY A 58 0.49 20.83 -10.91
CA GLY A 58 0.61 21.89 -11.92
C GLY A 58 1.79 22.82 -11.70
N SER A 59 2.66 22.58 -10.72
CA SER A 59 3.90 23.34 -10.52
C SER A 59 4.95 23.01 -11.58
N ASP A 60 6.00 23.85 -11.63
CA ASP A 60 7.10 23.65 -12.57
C ASP A 60 8.08 22.59 -12.09
N LEU A 61 8.60 21.78 -13.02
CA LEU A 61 9.80 20.98 -12.79
C LEU A 61 11.03 21.72 -13.36
N THR A 62 12.17 21.53 -12.75
CA THR A 62 13.46 22.05 -13.21
C THR A 62 14.42 20.90 -13.44
N GLY A 63 15.19 20.94 -14.53
CA GLY A 63 16.31 20.01 -14.72
C GLY A 63 17.37 20.28 -13.65
N LEU A 64 17.62 19.31 -12.77
CA LEU A 64 18.55 19.44 -11.66
C LEU A 64 19.46 18.22 -11.57
N VAL A 65 20.66 18.41 -11.01
CA VAL A 65 21.44 17.31 -10.45
C VAL A 65 20.87 17.01 -9.07
N VAL A 66 20.29 15.82 -8.91
CA VAL A 66 19.66 15.43 -7.64
C VAL A 66 20.74 15.23 -6.56
N THR A 67 20.51 15.72 -5.36
CA THR A 67 21.53 15.74 -4.28
C THR A 67 21.31 14.67 -3.23
N THR A 68 20.16 13.99 -3.19
CA THR A 68 19.77 13.01 -2.16
C THR A 68 19.15 11.76 -2.77
N GLY A 69 19.02 10.72 -1.96
CA GLY A 69 18.29 9.50 -2.28
C GLY A 69 18.86 8.68 -3.43
N SER A 70 18.02 7.84 -3.98
CA SER A 70 18.37 6.88 -5.04
C SER A 70 18.82 7.53 -6.35
N TYR A 71 18.50 8.80 -6.57
CA TYR A 71 18.85 9.55 -7.78
C TYR A 71 20.04 10.51 -7.61
N LYS A 72 20.73 10.43 -6.46
CA LYS A 72 21.89 11.32 -6.18
C LYS A 72 22.92 11.29 -7.29
N GLY A 73 23.31 12.48 -7.75
CA GLY A 73 24.29 12.68 -8.83
C GLY A 73 23.71 12.57 -10.24
N MET A 74 22.44 12.26 -10.41
CA MET A 74 21.79 12.12 -11.72
C MET A 74 21.12 13.43 -12.14
N ASN A 75 21.10 13.70 -13.46
CA ASN A 75 20.35 14.81 -14.02
C ASN A 75 18.89 14.39 -14.19
N LYS A 76 17.99 15.02 -13.43
CA LYS A 76 16.56 14.67 -13.41
C LYS A 76 15.69 15.90 -13.56
N TRP A 77 14.47 15.72 -14.08
CA TRP A 77 13.41 16.69 -13.93
C TRP A 77 12.86 16.58 -12.51
N TRP A 78 12.96 17.68 -11.74
CA TRP A 78 12.72 17.66 -10.30
C TRP A 78 12.08 18.94 -9.80
N TYR A 79 11.49 18.93 -8.62
CA TYR A 79 11.04 20.15 -7.93
C TYR A 79 12.24 20.90 -7.33
N LYS A 80 12.43 22.14 -7.73
CA LYS A 80 13.52 22.99 -7.24
C LYS A 80 13.39 23.35 -5.75
N ASP A 81 12.14 23.50 -5.30
CA ASP A 81 11.78 24.05 -4.00
C ASP A 81 11.20 23.01 -3.02
N VAL A 82 11.31 21.72 -3.32
CA VAL A 82 10.87 20.67 -2.39
C VAL A 82 11.73 20.69 -1.13
N LYS A 83 11.06 20.60 0.01
CA LYS A 83 11.69 20.53 1.33
C LYS A 83 11.43 19.15 1.95
N PRO A 84 12.46 18.47 2.49
CA PRO A 84 12.22 17.28 3.29
C PRO A 84 11.26 17.56 4.43
N LEU A 85 10.43 16.59 4.77
CA LEU A 85 9.60 16.63 5.96
C LEU A 85 10.47 16.31 7.18
N ASN A 86 10.40 17.13 8.21
CA ASN A 86 11.15 16.85 9.43
C ASN A 86 10.63 15.58 10.12
N LYS A 87 9.30 15.44 10.17
CA LYS A 87 8.61 14.35 10.85
C LYS A 87 7.30 14.00 10.17
N ILE A 88 6.85 12.74 10.33
CA ILE A 88 5.46 12.33 10.12
C ILE A 88 4.96 11.59 11.37
N ASP A 89 3.86 12.08 11.95
CA ASP A 89 3.13 11.43 13.03
C ASP A 89 1.88 10.74 12.46
N TRP A 90 2.01 9.42 12.21
CA TRP A 90 0.92 8.64 11.64
C TRP A 90 -0.19 8.36 12.66
N THR A 91 -1.42 8.65 12.28
CA THR A 91 -2.61 8.01 12.85
C THR A 91 -2.93 6.76 12.01
N VAL A 92 -2.85 5.59 12.66
CA VAL A 92 -3.17 4.29 12.06
C VAL A 92 -4.51 3.82 12.61
N PRO A 93 -5.59 3.79 11.80
CA PRO A 93 -6.97 3.57 12.28
C PRO A 93 -7.32 2.09 12.49
N ALA A 94 -6.35 1.26 12.82
CA ALA A 94 -6.50 -0.17 13.05
C ALA A 94 -5.39 -0.68 13.97
N ASN A 95 -5.44 -1.95 14.37
CA ASN A 95 -4.29 -2.68 14.93
C ASN A 95 -3.20 -2.86 13.85
N PRO A 96 -1.96 -3.26 14.22
CA PRO A 96 -0.92 -3.56 13.24
C PRO A 96 -1.42 -4.52 12.15
N GLY A 97 -1.19 -4.17 10.88
CA GLY A 97 -1.67 -4.90 9.70
C GLY A 97 -1.48 -4.05 8.44
N GLY A 98 -2.33 -4.19 7.44
CA GLY A 98 -2.19 -3.55 6.13
C GLY A 98 -2.02 -2.02 6.16
N TYR A 99 -2.68 -1.30 7.07
CA TYR A 99 -2.48 0.15 7.22
C TYR A 99 -1.07 0.50 7.69
N SER A 100 -0.58 -0.15 8.75
CA SER A 100 0.78 0.11 9.25
C SER A 100 1.85 -0.39 8.29
N LEU A 101 1.61 -1.48 7.56
CA LEU A 101 2.50 -1.93 6.51
C LEU A 101 2.67 -0.85 5.42
N THR A 102 1.57 -0.20 5.03
CA THR A 102 1.60 0.89 4.05
C THR A 102 2.29 2.15 4.59
N SER A 103 1.91 2.63 5.80
CA SER A 103 2.53 3.83 6.38
C SER A 103 4.02 3.66 6.62
N ASN A 104 4.46 2.47 7.04
CA ASN A 104 5.88 2.15 7.18
C ASN A 104 6.59 2.16 5.83
N ALA A 105 6.03 1.51 4.80
CA ALA A 105 6.63 1.51 3.46
C ALA A 105 6.77 2.91 2.86
N VAL A 106 5.76 3.79 3.05
CA VAL A 106 5.83 5.21 2.68
C VAL A 106 6.96 5.90 3.42
N SER A 107 7.02 5.75 4.75
CA SER A 107 8.02 6.40 5.60
C SER A 107 9.43 5.91 5.31
N ASP A 108 9.63 4.60 5.18
CA ASP A 108 10.93 4.00 4.88
C ASP A 108 11.43 4.47 3.50
N THR A 109 10.54 4.54 2.52
CA THR A 109 10.86 5.10 1.20
C THR A 109 11.29 6.56 1.32
N LEU A 110 10.49 7.39 1.98
CA LEU A 110 10.80 8.82 2.14
C LEU A 110 12.13 9.04 2.86
N LYS A 111 12.46 8.21 3.87
CA LYS A 111 13.75 8.25 4.55
C LYS A 111 14.91 7.85 3.63
N ALA A 112 14.75 6.77 2.87
CA ALA A 112 15.73 6.31 1.89
C ALA A 112 16.04 7.37 0.82
N GLU A 113 15.01 8.13 0.42
CA GLU A 113 15.14 9.20 -0.56
C GLU A 113 15.62 10.54 0.07
N GLY A 114 15.82 10.60 1.38
CA GLY A 114 16.23 11.83 2.08
C GLY A 114 15.15 12.89 2.15
N LEU A 115 13.89 12.47 2.07
CA LEU A 115 12.70 13.33 2.07
C LEU A 115 11.95 13.33 3.42
N LEU A 116 12.41 12.53 4.39
CA LEU A 116 11.83 12.44 5.73
C LEU A 116 12.92 12.25 6.79
N GLY A 117 12.85 13.00 7.89
CA GLY A 117 13.70 12.84 9.04
C GLY A 117 13.30 11.63 9.89
N GLU A 118 12.16 11.73 10.56
CA GLU A 118 11.65 10.68 11.46
C GLU A 118 10.14 10.45 11.28
N TYR A 119 9.64 9.34 11.80
CA TYR A 119 8.19 9.09 11.89
C TYR A 119 7.81 8.32 13.13
N THR A 120 6.59 8.50 13.56
CA THR A 120 5.95 7.72 14.63
C THR A 120 4.59 7.19 14.15
N SER A 121 4.07 6.17 14.85
CA SER A 121 2.76 5.61 14.53
C SER A 121 1.94 5.46 15.81
N THR A 122 0.76 6.07 15.82
CA THR A 122 -0.23 5.90 16.88
C THR A 122 -1.40 5.08 16.37
N PHE A 123 -1.60 3.93 16.98
CA PHE A 123 -2.69 3.02 16.62
C PHE A 123 -3.99 3.44 17.30
N LYS A 124 -5.06 3.63 16.53
CA LYS A 124 -6.40 4.03 17.00
C LYS A 124 -7.46 3.12 16.38
N PRO A 125 -7.48 1.81 16.76
CA PRO A 125 -8.46 0.87 16.23
C PRO A 125 -9.87 1.16 16.74
N GLY A 126 -10.86 0.67 16.00
CA GLY A 126 -12.27 0.66 16.42
C GLY A 126 -13.22 1.18 15.34
N ALA A 127 -14.43 0.63 15.37
CA ALA A 127 -15.55 0.98 14.50
C ALA A 127 -15.18 1.16 13.02
N GLY A 128 -14.44 0.17 12.43
CA GLY A 128 -14.04 0.21 11.04
C GLY A 128 -13.13 1.39 10.66
N GLY A 129 -12.39 1.96 11.64
CA GLY A 129 -11.52 3.12 11.46
C GLY A 129 -12.13 4.47 11.88
N SER A 130 -13.43 4.50 12.26
CA SER A 130 -14.10 5.75 12.71
C SER A 130 -13.43 6.36 13.92
N VAL A 131 -12.96 5.54 14.88
CA VAL A 131 -12.25 6.02 16.08
C VAL A 131 -10.97 6.75 15.70
N GLY A 132 -10.17 6.15 14.80
CA GLY A 132 -8.94 6.77 14.31
C GLY A 132 -9.20 8.03 13.51
N LEU A 133 -10.20 8.02 12.63
CA LEU A 133 -10.58 9.21 11.85
C LEU A 133 -11.05 10.36 12.77
N GLY A 134 -11.92 10.07 13.75
CA GLY A 134 -12.38 11.09 14.69
C GLY A 134 -11.23 11.72 15.46
N ALA A 135 -10.34 10.90 16.02
CA ALA A 135 -9.16 11.40 16.73
C ALA A 135 -8.23 12.23 15.82
N PHE A 136 -8.11 11.85 14.54
CA PHE A 136 -7.31 12.60 13.58
C PHE A 136 -7.94 13.95 13.21
N GLN A 137 -9.26 14.02 13.09
CA GLN A 137 -9.97 15.25 12.73
C GLN A 137 -9.95 16.32 13.82
N GLU A 138 -9.62 15.96 15.05
CA GLU A 138 -9.34 16.92 16.14
C GLU A 138 -7.97 17.61 15.96
N ILE A 139 -7.08 17.03 15.14
CA ILE A 139 -5.77 17.61 14.83
C ILE A 139 -5.95 18.57 13.66
N LYS A 140 -5.71 19.87 13.87
CA LYS A 140 -5.84 20.90 12.82
C LYS A 140 -4.53 21.63 12.61
N GLY A 141 -4.25 22.00 11.35
CA GLY A 141 -3.14 22.87 10.97
C GLY A 141 -1.73 22.31 11.23
N LYS A 142 -1.57 21.04 11.65
CA LYS A 142 -0.27 20.41 11.95
C LYS A 142 0.26 19.69 10.71
N PRO A 143 1.30 20.20 10.04
CA PRO A 143 1.81 19.62 8.80
C PRO A 143 2.51 18.27 9.00
N GLU A 144 2.98 17.96 10.21
CA GLU A 144 3.63 16.69 10.55
C GLU A 144 2.63 15.54 10.76
N ALA A 145 1.35 15.84 11.01
CA ALA A 145 0.36 14.79 11.23
C ALA A 145 -0.15 14.21 9.90
N ALA A 146 -0.27 12.89 9.83
CA ALA A 146 -0.83 12.19 8.69
C ALA A 146 -1.74 11.03 9.13
N LEU A 147 -2.80 10.78 8.34
CA LEU A 147 -3.66 9.62 8.50
C LEU A 147 -3.44 8.69 7.29
N ILE A 148 -3.18 7.43 7.56
CA ILE A 148 -3.29 6.40 6.52
C ILE A 148 -4.75 5.98 6.39
N THR A 149 -5.26 5.93 5.16
CA THR A 149 -6.65 5.61 4.86
C THR A 149 -6.77 4.63 3.70
N GLY A 150 -7.98 4.16 3.42
CA GLY A 150 -8.27 3.23 2.31
C GLY A 150 -9.73 2.83 2.26
N ILE A 151 -10.04 1.88 1.37
CA ILE A 151 -11.39 1.39 1.16
C ILE A 151 -12.02 0.81 2.44
N ALA A 152 -11.20 0.18 3.30
CA ALA A 152 -11.68 -0.40 4.55
C ALA A 152 -12.28 0.67 5.49
N MET A 153 -11.69 1.87 5.54
CA MET A 153 -12.26 2.98 6.32
C MET A 153 -13.57 3.46 5.70
N THR A 154 -13.63 3.66 4.38
CA THR A 154 -14.86 4.16 3.75
C THR A 154 -16.03 3.19 3.95
N GLY A 155 -15.81 1.89 3.78
CA GLY A 155 -16.82 0.87 4.08
C GLY A 155 -17.13 0.76 5.59
N GLY A 156 -16.14 0.91 6.45
CA GLY A 156 -16.30 0.93 7.90
C GLY A 156 -17.15 2.11 8.39
N LEU A 157 -16.95 3.31 7.84
CA LEU A 157 -17.79 4.48 8.13
C LEU A 157 -19.25 4.20 7.77
N TYR A 158 -19.52 3.60 6.61
CA TYR A 158 -20.87 3.23 6.18
C TYR A 158 -21.49 2.19 7.12
N SER A 159 -20.82 1.07 7.35
CA SER A 159 -21.37 -0.05 8.14
C SER A 159 -21.64 0.31 9.61
N ASN A 160 -20.89 1.26 10.16
CA ASN A 160 -21.08 1.77 11.52
C ASN A 160 -22.00 3.00 11.55
N LYS A 161 -22.60 3.43 10.43
CA LYS A 161 -23.42 4.64 10.33
C LYS A 161 -22.71 5.87 10.94
N SER A 162 -21.40 5.97 10.70
CA SER A 162 -20.59 7.03 11.27
C SER A 162 -20.98 8.38 10.69
N PRO A 163 -21.12 9.44 11.53
CA PRO A 163 -21.35 10.80 11.04
C PRO A 163 -20.10 11.45 10.45
N LEU A 164 -18.93 10.81 10.58
CA LEU A 164 -17.67 11.35 10.12
C LEU A 164 -17.55 11.30 8.61
N ASN A 165 -16.92 12.32 8.03
CA ASN A 165 -16.63 12.40 6.61
C ASN A 165 -15.12 12.44 6.40
N LEU A 166 -14.58 11.49 5.64
CA LEU A 166 -13.15 11.44 5.32
C LEU A 166 -12.68 12.74 4.62
N LEU A 167 -13.54 13.36 3.80
CA LEU A 167 -13.25 14.62 3.08
C LEU A 167 -13.21 15.87 3.98
N ALA A 168 -13.53 15.75 5.27
CA ALA A 168 -13.26 16.81 6.26
C ALA A 168 -11.77 16.90 6.63
N SER A 169 -10.97 15.91 6.23
CA SER A 169 -9.49 15.95 6.25
C SER A 169 -8.97 16.34 4.87
N THR A 170 -7.69 16.70 4.77
CA THR A 170 -7.08 17.17 3.52
C THR A 170 -6.48 16.00 2.71
N PRO A 171 -6.99 15.65 1.52
CA PRO A 171 -6.42 14.60 0.68
C PRO A 171 -5.03 14.96 0.17
N ILE A 172 -4.03 14.13 0.47
CA ILE A 172 -2.65 14.31 -0.01
C ILE A 172 -2.39 13.42 -1.23
N ALA A 173 -2.44 12.09 -1.07
CA ALA A 173 -2.23 11.17 -2.18
C ALA A 173 -2.86 9.80 -1.97
N LYS A 174 -3.42 9.22 -3.02
CA LYS A 174 -3.58 7.79 -3.19
C LYS A 174 -2.23 7.23 -3.62
N VAL A 175 -1.74 6.19 -2.96
CA VAL A 175 -0.36 5.73 -3.16
C VAL A 175 -0.23 4.37 -3.80
N LEU A 176 -1.20 3.48 -3.59
CA LEU A 176 -1.16 2.11 -4.10
C LEU A 176 -2.55 1.49 -4.20
N ARG A 177 -2.60 0.35 -4.89
CA ARG A 177 -3.67 -0.65 -4.78
C ARG A 177 -3.06 -1.98 -4.40
N GLU A 178 -3.67 -2.67 -3.43
CA GLU A 178 -3.38 -4.06 -3.10
C GLU A 178 -4.59 -4.94 -3.39
N TYR A 179 -4.40 -6.25 -3.35
CA TYR A 179 -5.45 -7.22 -3.63
C TYR A 179 -5.54 -8.23 -2.51
N ASP A 180 -6.76 -8.68 -2.24
CA ASP A 180 -7.03 -9.68 -1.22
C ASP A 180 -6.81 -11.10 -1.75
N ALA A 181 -6.46 -11.98 -0.83
CA ALA A 181 -6.39 -13.40 -1.07
C ALA A 181 -7.34 -14.16 -0.15
N ILE A 182 -7.96 -15.21 -0.68
CA ILE A 182 -8.68 -16.22 0.10
C ILE A 182 -7.72 -17.35 0.39
N VAL A 183 -7.50 -17.65 1.67
CA VAL A 183 -6.57 -18.68 2.14
C VAL A 183 -7.25 -19.66 3.05
N VAL A 184 -6.67 -20.88 3.12
CA VAL A 184 -7.04 -21.93 4.06
C VAL A 184 -5.79 -22.58 4.65
N PRO A 185 -5.86 -23.27 5.79
CA PRO A 185 -4.74 -24.09 6.26
C PRO A 185 -4.29 -25.11 5.19
N ALA A 186 -3.01 -25.44 5.15
CA ALA A 186 -2.50 -26.44 4.21
C ALA A 186 -3.21 -27.80 4.34
N SER A 187 -3.66 -28.14 5.55
CA SER A 187 -4.42 -29.36 5.87
C SER A 187 -5.90 -29.31 5.46
N SER A 188 -6.43 -28.13 5.06
CA SER A 188 -7.84 -27.95 4.73
C SER A 188 -8.34 -28.93 3.67
N LYS A 189 -9.62 -29.32 3.76
CA LYS A 189 -10.32 -30.07 2.72
C LYS A 189 -10.44 -29.29 1.40
N TYR A 190 -10.46 -27.95 1.47
CA TYR A 190 -10.56 -27.10 0.28
C TYR A 190 -9.22 -27.04 -0.46
N ARG A 191 -9.22 -27.55 -1.69
CA ARG A 191 -8.06 -27.53 -2.60
C ARG A 191 -8.20 -26.45 -3.69
N THR A 192 -9.43 -26.05 -3.98
CA THR A 192 -9.79 -25.06 -5.01
C THR A 192 -10.83 -24.07 -4.48
N LEU A 193 -10.89 -22.88 -5.07
CA LEU A 193 -11.94 -21.92 -4.78
C LEU A 193 -13.34 -22.49 -5.07
N LYS A 194 -13.46 -23.25 -6.17
CA LYS A 194 -14.73 -23.90 -6.54
C LYS A 194 -15.29 -24.77 -5.41
N GLN A 195 -14.48 -25.61 -4.76
CA GLN A 195 -14.94 -26.44 -3.66
C GLN A 195 -15.51 -25.62 -2.49
N LEU A 196 -14.87 -24.48 -2.17
CA LEU A 196 -15.40 -23.55 -1.17
C LEU A 196 -16.73 -22.95 -1.61
N MET A 197 -16.79 -22.47 -2.85
CA MET A 197 -17.99 -21.82 -3.37
C MET A 197 -19.17 -22.80 -3.51
N ASP A 198 -18.92 -24.08 -3.86
CA ASP A 198 -19.95 -25.11 -3.90
C ASP A 198 -20.56 -25.36 -2.49
N ASP A 199 -19.70 -25.46 -1.45
CA ASP A 199 -20.17 -25.62 -0.05
C ASP A 199 -20.96 -24.38 0.40
N LEU A 200 -20.50 -23.17 0.08
CA LEU A 200 -21.20 -21.93 0.38
C LEU A 200 -22.52 -21.80 -0.38
N LYS A 201 -22.62 -22.30 -1.62
CA LYS A 201 -23.86 -22.29 -2.41
C LYS A 201 -24.88 -23.29 -1.80
N ALA A 202 -24.42 -24.43 -1.35
CA ALA A 202 -25.28 -25.42 -0.69
C ALA A 202 -25.78 -24.94 0.70
N LYS A 203 -24.90 -24.31 1.49
CA LYS A 203 -25.21 -23.80 2.83
C LYS A 203 -24.32 -22.60 3.18
N PRO A 204 -24.76 -21.36 2.91
CA PRO A 204 -23.90 -20.16 3.02
C PRO A 204 -23.25 -19.93 4.38
N ASN A 205 -23.89 -20.33 5.48
CA ASN A 205 -23.39 -20.19 6.84
C ASN A 205 -22.54 -21.37 7.35
N SER A 206 -22.27 -22.39 6.51
CA SER A 206 -21.57 -23.61 6.93
C SER A 206 -20.06 -23.44 7.16
N VAL A 207 -19.48 -22.38 6.65
CA VAL A 207 -18.04 -22.10 6.71
C VAL A 207 -17.80 -20.79 7.42
N ALA A 208 -17.02 -20.80 8.51
CA ALA A 208 -16.59 -19.57 9.17
C ALA A 208 -15.44 -18.94 8.40
N ILE A 209 -15.66 -17.72 7.93
CA ILE A 209 -14.74 -16.95 7.10
C ILE A 209 -14.20 -15.79 7.92
N ALA A 210 -12.92 -15.87 8.31
CA ALA A 210 -12.24 -14.80 9.02
C ALA A 210 -11.83 -13.68 8.05
N GLY A 211 -12.10 -12.44 8.41
CA GLY A 211 -11.62 -11.27 7.69
C GLY A 211 -11.58 -10.04 8.60
N GLY A 212 -11.13 -8.91 8.09
CA GLY A 212 -11.05 -7.66 8.84
C GLY A 212 -12.40 -7.05 9.17
N SER A 213 -12.42 -5.79 9.49
CA SER A 213 -13.60 -5.05 9.97
C SER A 213 -14.85 -5.27 9.12
N LYS A 214 -16.01 -5.30 9.77
CA LYS A 214 -17.30 -5.32 9.08
C LYS A 214 -17.38 -4.15 8.08
N GLY A 215 -17.72 -4.45 6.83
CA GLY A 215 -17.73 -3.47 5.74
C GLY A 215 -16.36 -3.10 5.18
N GLY A 216 -15.28 -3.62 5.76
CA GLY A 216 -13.93 -3.49 5.20
C GLY A 216 -13.77 -4.21 3.87
N ILE A 217 -12.58 -4.08 3.27
CA ILE A 217 -12.30 -4.66 1.94
C ILE A 217 -12.53 -6.17 1.91
N ASP A 218 -12.08 -6.90 2.93
CA ASP A 218 -12.20 -8.35 3.04
C ASP A 218 -13.67 -8.79 2.99
N HIS A 219 -14.54 -8.06 3.73
CA HIS A 219 -15.98 -8.32 3.74
C HIS A 219 -16.63 -7.99 2.37
N GLN A 220 -16.19 -6.90 1.73
CA GLN A 220 -16.66 -6.53 0.40
C GLN A 220 -16.25 -7.59 -0.63
N VAL A 221 -14.98 -8.04 -0.62
CA VAL A 221 -14.48 -9.03 -1.59
C VAL A 221 -15.23 -10.36 -1.47
N ILE A 222 -15.38 -10.90 -0.26
CA ILE A 222 -16.10 -12.19 -0.12
C ILE A 222 -17.59 -12.05 -0.44
N GLY A 223 -18.22 -10.92 -0.09
CA GLY A 223 -19.61 -10.65 -0.41
C GLY A 223 -19.85 -10.50 -1.91
N LEU A 224 -19.01 -9.73 -2.62
CA LEU A 224 -19.06 -9.58 -4.07
C LEU A 224 -18.78 -10.91 -4.78
N LEU A 225 -17.80 -11.68 -4.30
CA LEU A 225 -17.50 -13.01 -4.85
C LEU A 225 -18.70 -13.96 -4.68
N ALA A 226 -19.36 -13.93 -3.54
CA ALA A 226 -20.59 -14.71 -3.31
C ALA A 226 -21.69 -14.33 -4.31
N GLN A 227 -21.87 -13.02 -4.58
CA GLN A 227 -22.86 -12.56 -5.58
C GLN A 227 -22.54 -13.07 -7.00
N THR A 228 -21.26 -13.14 -7.41
CA THR A 228 -20.88 -13.71 -8.72
C THR A 228 -21.23 -15.20 -8.85
N ALA A 229 -21.38 -15.90 -7.72
CA ALA A 229 -21.79 -17.30 -7.65
C ALA A 229 -23.28 -17.48 -7.30
N GLU A 230 -24.08 -16.40 -7.32
CA GLU A 230 -25.50 -16.38 -6.94
C GLU A 230 -25.74 -16.83 -5.49
N ILE A 231 -24.83 -16.52 -4.59
CA ILE A 231 -24.94 -16.77 -3.16
C ILE A 231 -25.35 -15.48 -2.47
N ASP A 232 -26.35 -15.53 -1.59
CA ASP A 232 -26.77 -14.40 -0.77
C ASP A 232 -25.66 -14.02 0.23
N PRO A 233 -25.00 -12.86 0.07
CA PRO A 233 -23.87 -12.48 0.93
C PRO A 233 -24.29 -12.23 2.38
N THR A 234 -25.56 -11.90 2.64
CA THR A 234 -26.06 -11.64 4.00
C THR A 234 -26.11 -12.89 4.87
N LYS A 235 -26.08 -14.07 4.23
CA LYS A 235 -26.12 -15.38 4.91
C LYS A 235 -24.75 -15.97 5.19
N LEU A 236 -23.66 -15.33 4.75
CA LEU A 236 -22.32 -15.81 5.02
C LEU A 236 -21.98 -15.71 6.51
N ASN A 237 -21.27 -16.71 7.03
CA ASN A 237 -20.72 -16.66 8.39
C ASN A 237 -19.37 -15.93 8.38
N TYR A 238 -19.43 -14.59 8.31
CA TYR A 238 -18.25 -13.73 8.33
C TYR A 238 -17.87 -13.38 9.77
N VAL A 239 -16.66 -13.78 10.18
CA VAL A 239 -16.10 -13.54 11.52
C VAL A 239 -15.12 -12.38 11.46
N VAL A 240 -15.46 -11.32 12.19
CA VAL A 240 -14.74 -10.03 12.16
C VAL A 240 -13.51 -10.06 13.07
N PHE A 241 -12.37 -9.61 12.52
CA PHE A 241 -11.12 -9.36 13.23
C PHE A 241 -10.61 -7.95 12.94
N SER A 242 -9.55 -7.51 13.67
CA SER A 242 -9.01 -6.15 13.50
C SER A 242 -8.01 -6.05 12.31
N GLY A 243 -7.60 -7.17 11.70
CA GLY A 243 -6.69 -7.20 10.56
C GLY A 243 -6.04 -8.57 10.33
N GLY A 244 -5.20 -8.66 9.31
CA GLY A 244 -4.60 -9.90 8.83
C GLY A 244 -3.88 -10.76 9.86
N PRO A 245 -3.09 -10.23 10.81
CA PRO A 245 -2.44 -11.05 11.84
C PRO A 245 -3.42 -11.87 12.68
N GLU A 246 -4.56 -11.29 13.06
CA GLU A 246 -5.60 -11.99 13.81
C GLU A 246 -6.33 -13.03 12.93
N VAL A 247 -6.60 -12.68 11.66
CA VAL A 247 -7.16 -13.62 10.66
C VAL A 247 -6.24 -14.83 10.50
N ILE A 248 -4.94 -14.64 10.36
CA ILE A 248 -3.95 -15.72 10.22
C ILE A 248 -3.98 -16.62 11.45
N THR A 249 -3.97 -16.03 12.64
CA THR A 249 -4.01 -16.78 13.90
C THR A 249 -5.28 -17.63 13.99
N SER A 250 -6.45 -17.06 13.66
CA SER A 250 -7.73 -17.76 13.67
C SER A 250 -7.77 -18.94 12.69
N VAL A 251 -7.24 -18.76 11.49
CA VAL A 251 -7.19 -19.81 10.45
C VAL A 251 -6.22 -20.94 10.86
N LEU A 252 -5.03 -20.58 11.33
CA LEU A 252 -4.00 -21.57 11.70
C LEU A 252 -4.38 -22.38 12.96
N SER A 253 -5.12 -21.78 13.89
CA SER A 253 -5.66 -22.47 15.07
C SER A 253 -6.88 -23.36 14.77
N GLY A 254 -7.47 -23.21 13.57
CA GLY A 254 -8.70 -23.91 13.18
C GLY A 254 -9.98 -23.29 13.75
N SER A 255 -9.91 -22.12 14.40
CA SER A 255 -11.09 -21.41 14.91
C SER A 255 -12.01 -20.94 13.77
N THR A 256 -11.42 -20.64 12.60
CA THR A 256 -12.13 -20.41 11.34
C THR A 256 -11.55 -21.29 10.23
N GLN A 257 -12.35 -21.65 9.24
CA GLN A 257 -11.95 -22.55 8.15
C GLN A 257 -11.26 -21.81 7.00
N VAL A 258 -11.59 -20.55 6.80
CA VAL A 258 -11.16 -19.72 5.66
C VAL A 258 -10.71 -18.36 6.21
N GLY A 259 -9.66 -17.80 5.64
CA GLY A 259 -9.23 -16.43 5.88
C GLY A 259 -9.24 -15.60 4.60
N ILE A 260 -9.56 -14.34 4.74
CA ILE A 260 -9.43 -13.34 3.68
C ILE A 260 -8.77 -12.08 4.24
N SER A 261 -7.75 -11.58 3.57
CA SER A 261 -7.09 -10.31 3.86
C SER A 261 -6.19 -9.89 2.70
N GLY A 262 -5.52 -8.74 2.82
CA GLY A 262 -4.52 -8.31 1.85
C GLY A 262 -3.46 -9.37 1.60
N SER A 263 -3.18 -9.67 0.33
CA SER A 263 -2.27 -10.76 -0.05
C SER A 263 -0.87 -10.63 0.57
N SER A 264 -0.38 -9.40 0.74
CA SER A 264 0.92 -9.11 1.35
C SER A 264 1.06 -9.65 2.79
N GLU A 265 -0.03 -9.67 3.55
CA GLU A 265 -0.05 -10.13 4.94
C GLU A 265 0.11 -11.67 5.04
N PHE A 266 -0.27 -12.40 4.00
CA PHE A 266 -0.15 -13.85 3.92
C PHE A 266 1.18 -14.37 3.36
N ASN A 267 2.02 -13.50 2.77
CA ASN A 267 3.22 -13.90 2.02
C ASN A 267 4.12 -14.92 2.77
N ALA A 268 4.45 -14.65 4.02
CA ALA A 268 5.33 -15.52 4.81
C ALA A 268 4.71 -16.91 5.05
N PHE A 269 3.40 -16.97 5.27
CA PHE A 269 2.68 -18.23 5.59
C PHE A 269 2.38 -19.06 4.34
N VAL A 270 2.15 -18.40 3.22
CA VAL A 270 2.02 -19.06 1.90
C VAL A 270 3.37 -19.61 1.45
N SER A 271 4.45 -18.81 1.58
CA SER A 271 5.81 -19.22 1.21
C SER A 271 6.31 -20.38 2.07
N SER A 272 5.97 -20.41 3.36
CA SER A 272 6.33 -21.52 4.26
C SER A 272 5.41 -22.75 4.12
N GLY A 273 4.40 -22.70 3.23
CA GLY A 273 3.47 -23.82 3.01
C GLY A 273 2.47 -24.05 4.14
N LYS A 274 2.34 -23.12 5.11
CA LYS A 274 1.35 -23.23 6.20
C LYS A 274 -0.06 -22.89 5.73
N LEU A 275 -0.19 -21.97 4.76
CA LEU A 275 -1.45 -21.59 4.14
C LEU A 275 -1.46 -21.93 2.65
N ARG A 276 -2.63 -22.31 2.15
CA ARG A 276 -2.92 -22.50 0.71
C ARG A 276 -3.82 -21.37 0.24
N VAL A 277 -3.44 -20.76 -0.89
CA VAL A 277 -4.27 -19.77 -1.57
C VAL A 277 -5.32 -20.48 -2.41
N LEU A 278 -6.59 -20.13 -2.23
CA LEU A 278 -7.69 -20.60 -3.08
C LEU A 278 -7.95 -19.64 -4.25
N GLY A 279 -7.73 -18.33 -4.04
CA GLY A 279 -7.88 -17.34 -5.09
C GLY A 279 -7.45 -15.95 -4.65
N VAL A 280 -7.20 -15.07 -5.62
CA VAL A 280 -6.86 -13.67 -5.40
C VAL A 280 -7.77 -12.74 -6.20
N SER A 281 -8.06 -11.55 -5.66
CA SER A 281 -8.99 -10.58 -6.24
C SER A 281 -8.39 -9.72 -7.36
N SER A 282 -7.13 -9.95 -7.74
CA SER A 282 -6.42 -9.22 -8.78
C SER A 282 -6.81 -9.66 -10.19
N ALA A 283 -6.62 -8.75 -11.18
CA ALA A 283 -6.82 -9.08 -12.60
C ALA A 283 -5.77 -10.07 -13.15
N LYS A 284 -4.55 -10.06 -12.58
CA LYS A 284 -3.42 -10.91 -12.98
C LYS A 284 -2.88 -11.67 -11.77
N PRO A 285 -2.27 -12.85 -11.96
CA PRO A 285 -1.59 -13.56 -10.89
C PRO A 285 -0.55 -12.67 -10.19
N LEU A 286 -0.46 -12.76 -8.88
CA LEU A 286 0.50 -12.03 -8.08
C LEU A 286 1.87 -12.73 -8.12
N ALA A 287 2.94 -11.98 -8.30
CA ALA A 287 4.29 -12.51 -8.42
C ALA A 287 4.72 -13.24 -7.12
N GLY A 288 5.22 -14.46 -7.26
CA GLY A 288 5.62 -15.29 -6.11
C GLY A 288 4.48 -15.85 -5.26
N PHE A 289 3.23 -15.49 -5.55
CA PHE A 289 2.04 -15.89 -4.81
C PHE A 289 1.32 -17.01 -5.57
N LYS A 290 1.38 -18.24 -5.07
CA LYS A 290 0.84 -19.42 -5.75
C LYS A 290 -0.69 -19.48 -5.64
N GLY A 291 -1.39 -18.61 -6.38
CA GLY A 291 -2.86 -18.58 -6.42
C GLY A 291 -3.35 -18.11 -7.79
N LYS A 292 -4.44 -18.72 -8.28
CA LYS A 292 -5.15 -18.22 -9.47
C LYS A 292 -5.99 -17.01 -9.09
N THR A 293 -6.22 -16.10 -10.03
CA THR A 293 -7.18 -15.00 -9.82
C THR A 293 -8.61 -15.54 -9.83
N PHE A 294 -9.56 -14.77 -9.30
CA PHE A 294 -10.99 -15.14 -9.37
C PHE A 294 -11.44 -15.27 -10.82
N VAL A 295 -11.01 -14.34 -11.70
CA VAL A 295 -11.34 -14.36 -13.13
C VAL A 295 -10.82 -15.62 -13.82
N GLN A 296 -9.59 -16.07 -13.50
CA GLN A 296 -9.05 -17.33 -14.03
C GLN A 296 -9.82 -18.57 -13.56
N GLN A 297 -10.69 -18.42 -12.57
CA GLN A 297 -11.55 -19.47 -12.02
C GLN A 297 -13.03 -19.24 -12.35
N CYS A 298 -13.31 -18.43 -13.38
CA CYS A 298 -14.64 -18.11 -13.90
C CYS A 298 -15.55 -17.33 -12.92
N TYR A 299 -14.98 -16.60 -11.96
CA TYR A 299 -15.68 -15.62 -11.15
C TYR A 299 -15.33 -14.23 -11.67
N ASP A 300 -16.27 -13.50 -12.25
CA ASP A 300 -16.04 -12.17 -12.83
C ASP A 300 -15.95 -11.10 -11.75
N LEU A 301 -14.84 -11.12 -11.02
CA LEU A 301 -14.54 -10.16 -9.97
C LEU A 301 -13.05 -9.78 -9.97
N VAL A 302 -12.79 -8.50 -10.20
CA VAL A 302 -11.52 -7.84 -9.90
C VAL A 302 -11.82 -6.73 -8.91
N TYR A 303 -11.27 -6.82 -7.71
CA TYR A 303 -11.55 -5.84 -6.67
C TYR A 303 -10.32 -5.59 -5.81
N GLY A 304 -9.88 -4.33 -5.74
CA GLY A 304 -8.63 -3.97 -5.06
C GLY A 304 -8.80 -2.88 -4.02
N ASN A 305 -7.99 -2.96 -2.99
CA ASN A 305 -7.93 -2.05 -1.86
C ASN A 305 -6.97 -0.91 -2.16
N TRP A 306 -7.48 0.28 -2.45
CA TRP A 306 -6.63 1.45 -2.52
C TRP A 306 -6.21 1.92 -1.12
N ARG A 307 -5.00 2.49 -1.04
CA ARG A 307 -4.48 3.16 0.15
C ARG A 307 -4.12 4.60 -0.16
N GLY A 308 -4.33 5.48 0.80
CA GLY A 308 -4.05 6.89 0.64
C GLY A 308 -3.62 7.57 1.93
N VAL A 309 -3.07 8.76 1.77
CA VAL A 309 -2.57 9.63 2.84
C VAL A 309 -3.43 10.88 2.90
N MET A 310 -3.90 11.19 4.10
CA MET A 310 -4.60 12.44 4.42
C MET A 310 -3.76 13.28 5.36
N ALA A 311 -3.81 14.58 5.21
CA ALA A 311 -3.33 15.53 6.21
C ALA A 311 -4.51 16.09 7.02
N PRO A 312 -4.26 16.75 8.16
CA PRO A 312 -5.29 17.43 8.93
C PRO A 312 -6.00 18.51 8.10
N ALA A 313 -7.18 18.91 8.53
CA ALA A 313 -7.79 20.14 8.05
C ALA A 313 -6.90 21.35 8.39
N ASP A 314 -7.06 22.41 7.61
CA ASP A 314 -6.43 23.73 7.85
C ASP A 314 -4.89 23.74 7.83
N ILE A 315 -4.23 22.74 7.19
CA ILE A 315 -2.79 22.87 6.92
C ILE A 315 -2.55 24.04 5.95
N SER A 316 -1.38 24.68 6.07
CA SER A 316 -1.04 25.79 5.19
C SER A 316 -0.95 25.33 3.73
N LYS A 317 -1.24 26.24 2.79
CA LYS A 317 -1.07 25.94 1.35
C LYS A 317 0.37 25.53 1.01
N ALA A 318 1.35 26.10 1.71
CA ALA A 318 2.76 25.79 1.49
C ALA A 318 3.08 24.35 1.93
N ASP A 319 2.61 23.93 3.12
CA ASP A 319 2.82 22.58 3.62
C ASP A 319 2.06 21.53 2.77
N TYR A 320 0.81 21.84 2.39
CA TYR A 320 0.04 21.00 1.48
C TYR A 320 0.77 20.76 0.15
N THR A 321 1.23 21.86 -0.48
CA THR A 321 1.95 21.79 -1.76
C THR A 321 3.25 21.01 -1.61
N ASN A 322 4.01 21.26 -0.53
CA ASN A 322 5.26 20.55 -0.28
C ASN A 322 5.02 19.05 -0.04
N PHE A 323 4.00 18.69 0.73
CA PHE A 323 3.67 17.29 0.99
C PHE A 323 3.30 16.54 -0.31
N ILE A 324 2.51 17.16 -1.19
CA ILE A 324 2.18 16.58 -2.51
C ILE A 324 3.45 16.36 -3.33
N LYS A 325 4.38 17.33 -3.39
CA LYS A 325 5.65 17.19 -4.13
C LYS A 325 6.53 16.07 -3.58
N VAL A 326 6.60 15.95 -2.25
CA VAL A 326 7.32 14.86 -1.57
C VAL A 326 6.72 13.50 -1.95
N MET A 327 5.40 13.36 -1.96
CA MET A 327 4.73 12.12 -2.37
C MET A 327 4.88 11.81 -3.86
N ASP A 328 4.92 12.85 -4.71
CA ASP A 328 5.16 12.69 -6.16
C ASP A 328 6.58 12.18 -6.45
N ILE A 329 7.58 12.63 -5.71
CA ILE A 329 8.93 12.09 -5.78
C ILE A 329 8.97 10.64 -5.28
N MET A 330 8.32 10.37 -4.15
CA MET A 330 8.28 9.04 -3.54
C MET A 330 7.78 7.98 -4.52
N HIS A 331 6.63 8.22 -5.18
CA HIS A 331 5.96 7.18 -5.99
C HIS A 331 6.75 6.76 -7.24
N VAL A 332 7.68 7.58 -7.72
CA VAL A 332 8.55 7.24 -8.86
C VAL A 332 9.89 6.65 -8.44
N SER A 333 10.23 6.71 -7.15
CA SER A 333 11.54 6.30 -6.64
C SER A 333 11.80 4.78 -6.77
N PRO A 334 13.07 4.37 -6.91
CA PRO A 334 13.44 2.97 -6.86
C PRO A 334 13.02 2.28 -5.57
N SER A 335 13.22 2.95 -4.42
CA SER A 335 12.86 2.41 -3.10
C SER A 335 11.37 2.09 -3.00
N TRP A 336 10.49 2.96 -3.53
CA TRP A 336 9.05 2.68 -3.59
C TRP A 336 8.73 1.48 -4.48
N LYS A 337 9.36 1.39 -5.67
CA LYS A 337 9.18 0.26 -6.59
C LYS A 337 9.56 -1.08 -5.96
N GLU A 338 10.58 -1.10 -5.09
CA GLU A 338 10.94 -2.29 -4.32
C GLU A 338 9.84 -2.68 -3.33
N HIS A 339 9.26 -1.71 -2.59
CA HIS A 339 8.12 -1.98 -1.71
C HIS A 339 6.91 -2.50 -2.47
N LEU A 340 6.57 -1.91 -3.61
CA LEU A 340 5.48 -2.37 -4.48
C LEU A 340 5.69 -3.83 -4.92
N LYS A 341 6.89 -4.14 -5.43
CA LYS A 341 7.25 -5.49 -5.89
C LYS A 341 7.20 -6.51 -4.74
N LYS A 342 7.80 -6.18 -3.58
CA LYS A 342 7.84 -7.05 -2.40
C LYS A 342 6.45 -7.44 -1.91
N ASN A 343 5.51 -6.50 -1.96
CA ASN A 343 4.17 -6.66 -1.41
C ASN A 343 3.09 -6.99 -2.45
N ASN A 344 3.45 -7.12 -3.73
CA ASN A 344 2.50 -7.27 -4.85
C ASN A 344 1.47 -6.13 -4.91
N TRP A 345 1.93 -4.90 -4.70
CA TRP A 345 1.10 -3.72 -4.81
C TRP A 345 1.23 -3.08 -6.19
N ASP A 346 0.13 -2.57 -6.71
CA ASP A 346 0.12 -1.73 -7.91
C ASP A 346 0.40 -0.27 -7.54
N ASN A 347 1.22 0.40 -8.35
CA ASN A 347 1.48 1.84 -8.22
C ASN A 347 0.29 2.62 -8.76
N GLU A 348 -0.71 2.88 -7.94
CA GLU A 348 -1.86 3.71 -8.31
C GLU A 348 -1.78 5.09 -7.65
N PHE A 349 -0.93 5.93 -8.20
CA PHE A 349 -0.71 7.25 -7.67
C PHE A 349 -1.70 8.29 -8.21
N ALA A 350 -2.29 9.06 -7.29
CA ALA A 350 -3.06 10.26 -7.59
C ALA A 350 -2.91 11.22 -6.41
N ALA A 351 -2.48 12.46 -6.65
CA ALA A 351 -2.22 13.41 -5.57
C ALA A 351 -3.11 14.65 -5.64
N GLY A 352 -3.26 15.32 -4.52
CA GLY A 352 -3.96 16.58 -4.41
C GLY A 352 -5.39 16.52 -4.93
N THR A 353 -5.72 17.41 -5.86
CA THR A 353 -7.06 17.51 -6.48
C THR A 353 -7.48 16.20 -7.15
N ALA A 354 -6.56 15.49 -7.81
CA ALA A 354 -6.88 14.20 -8.44
C ALA A 354 -7.31 13.16 -7.40
N PHE A 355 -6.65 13.10 -6.25
CA PHE A 355 -7.06 12.20 -5.17
C PHE A 355 -8.37 12.65 -4.52
N LYS A 356 -8.59 13.94 -4.33
CA LYS A 356 -9.87 14.47 -3.84
C LYS A 356 -11.02 14.06 -4.76
N THR A 357 -10.90 14.30 -6.06
CA THR A 357 -11.91 13.94 -7.06
C THR A 357 -12.16 12.42 -7.09
N PHE A 358 -11.09 11.61 -6.94
CA PHE A 358 -11.25 10.16 -6.77
C PHE A 358 -12.11 9.83 -5.55
N LEU A 359 -11.85 10.42 -4.39
CA LEU A 359 -12.63 10.16 -3.17
C LEU A 359 -14.10 10.59 -3.31
N GLU A 360 -14.35 11.77 -3.87
CA GLU A 360 -15.71 12.29 -4.11
C GLU A 360 -16.56 11.36 -4.96
N LYS A 361 -15.94 10.69 -5.94
CA LYS A 361 -16.60 9.72 -6.80
C LYS A 361 -16.70 8.34 -6.15
N HIS A 362 -15.62 7.88 -5.52
CA HIS A 362 -15.49 6.50 -5.07
C HIS A 362 -16.22 6.21 -3.76
N ILE A 363 -16.32 7.17 -2.84
CA ILE A 363 -17.06 6.97 -1.57
C ILE A 363 -18.53 6.62 -1.84
N PRO A 364 -19.29 7.32 -2.71
CA PRO A 364 -20.65 6.92 -3.08
C PRO A 364 -20.74 5.55 -3.77
N GLU A 365 -19.71 5.16 -4.55
CA GLU A 365 -19.65 3.83 -5.18
C GLU A 365 -19.56 2.72 -4.11
N ILE A 366 -18.69 2.91 -3.10
CA ILE A 366 -18.56 1.98 -1.98
C ILE A 366 -19.88 1.88 -1.20
N ASN A 367 -20.56 2.99 -0.96
CA ASN A 367 -21.86 2.98 -0.29
C ASN A 367 -22.90 2.14 -1.05
N LYS A 368 -22.90 2.16 -2.39
CA LYS A 368 -23.75 1.29 -3.21
C LYS A 368 -23.37 -0.18 -3.06
N VAL A 369 -22.08 -0.50 -3.07
CA VAL A 369 -21.60 -1.86 -2.83
C VAL A 369 -22.08 -2.35 -1.46
N MET A 370 -21.88 -1.57 -0.41
CA MET A 370 -22.29 -1.91 0.95
C MET A 370 -23.79 -2.18 1.06
N LYS A 371 -24.60 -1.31 0.45
CA LYS A 371 -26.07 -1.50 0.38
C LYS A 371 -26.43 -2.79 -0.37
N GLY A 372 -25.76 -3.08 -1.50
CA GLY A 372 -25.97 -4.30 -2.29
C GLY A 372 -25.56 -5.58 -1.56
N LEU A 373 -24.64 -5.49 -0.59
CA LEU A 373 -24.21 -6.59 0.27
C LEU A 373 -25.08 -6.75 1.53
N GLY A 374 -26.03 -5.86 1.77
CA GLY A 374 -26.87 -5.87 2.98
C GLY A 374 -26.10 -5.49 4.26
N ILE A 375 -25.04 -4.71 4.14
CA ILE A 375 -24.16 -4.32 5.22
C ILE A 375 -24.51 -2.91 5.72
#